data_afa3f3a726bfcce8591bfaaff521e256
#
_entry.id   afa3f3a726bfcce8591bfaaff521e256
#
_cell.length_a   1.000
_cell.length_b   1.000
_cell.length_c   1.000
_cell.angle_alpha   90.00
_cell.angle_beta   90.00
_cell.angle_gamma   90.00
#
_symmetry.space_group_name_H-M   'P 1'
#
loop_
_entity.id
_entity.type
_entity.pdbx_description
1 polymer ?
#
loop_
_entity_poly.entity_id
_entity_poly.type
_entity_poly.pdbx_seq_one_letter_code
_entity_poly.pdbx_strand_id
1 'polypeptide(L)'
;MKIKSESDLKKIGDKTRKGLVSSEVRIQVGTSTCGLAKGAHLLKDALEAEVKEQGLKAQIVDVGCNGMCHQEPIVDVIQKGKPKITYGTMTPDQAAPLVKALKSGGVLEEQVLFRTDQEDNLVSGEPLSYSSGQPVESLKKIAEYQTYPFYQKQQKIALRNAGRIDPASLEEYTACGGYSGLAKALSMSPEKVLQEVITSGIRGRGGAGFPTGTKWKACREAEGTTKYVVANGSEGDPDIGMHRSMMEGDPHSVLEGMMIAAYAVGASKGYVYVSNNYSLALEKVKEAVRQAQECGLLGDTILGSKFNFEVVVDQGGGAYVCGEETALLTSLEGRCGEPRPRPPFPAQKGLWGQPTVVNNIETLATIPAIISKGGKWYSTIGTKGNTGTKVMSLNGSVNHPCLVEVPLGTSLKEVIDIGGGVSKGKKLKALSIGGPSG
;
A
#
# COMPACT_ATOMS: atom_id res chain seq x y z
N MET A 1 -22.06 7.60 3.62
CA MET A 1 -22.97 6.62 3.00
C MET A 1 -22.70 5.25 3.62
N LYS A 2 -23.73 4.46 4.01
CA LYS A 2 -23.49 3.13 4.58
C LYS A 2 -23.39 2.08 3.47
N ILE A 3 -22.33 1.28 3.53
CA ILE A 3 -22.06 0.17 2.60
C ILE A 3 -22.54 -1.11 3.28
N LYS A 4 -23.59 -1.72 2.73
CA LYS A 4 -24.26 -2.89 3.32
C LYS A 4 -24.09 -4.17 2.50
N SER A 5 -23.52 -4.06 1.30
CA SER A 5 -23.42 -5.19 0.37
C SER A 5 -22.25 -5.01 -0.62
N GLU A 6 -21.85 -6.11 -1.25
CA GLU A 6 -20.92 -6.09 -2.38
C GLU A 6 -21.44 -5.22 -3.55
N SER A 7 -22.76 -5.20 -3.77
CA SER A 7 -23.38 -4.35 -4.80
C SER A 7 -23.15 -2.86 -4.53
N ASP A 8 -23.14 -2.43 -3.26
CA ASP A 8 -22.87 -1.05 -2.91
C ASP A 8 -21.40 -0.70 -3.18
N LEU A 9 -20.46 -1.59 -2.84
CA LEU A 9 -19.04 -1.45 -3.17
C LEU A 9 -18.86 -1.28 -4.70
N LYS A 10 -19.50 -2.15 -5.49
CA LYS A 10 -19.40 -2.08 -6.94
C LYS A 10 -19.94 -0.77 -7.49
N LYS A 11 -21.10 -0.30 -7.03
CA LYS A 11 -21.70 0.98 -7.45
C LYS A 11 -20.78 2.17 -7.16
N ILE A 12 -20.19 2.20 -5.96
CA ILE A 12 -19.25 3.26 -5.57
C ILE A 12 -18.01 3.19 -6.46
N GLY A 13 -17.40 2.00 -6.57
CA GLY A 13 -16.22 1.79 -7.37
C GLY A 13 -16.40 2.21 -8.82
N ASP A 14 -17.50 1.80 -9.48
CA ASP A 14 -17.79 2.11 -10.88
C ASP A 14 -18.02 3.62 -11.09
N LYS A 15 -18.75 4.27 -10.17
CA LYS A 15 -18.96 5.72 -10.20
C LYS A 15 -17.64 6.47 -10.05
N THR A 16 -16.83 6.12 -9.07
CA THR A 16 -15.56 6.78 -8.79
C THR A 16 -14.56 6.55 -9.92
N ARG A 17 -14.47 5.33 -10.45
CA ARG A 17 -13.59 4.98 -11.58
C ARG A 17 -13.90 5.84 -12.82
N LYS A 18 -15.19 6.03 -13.13
CA LYS A 18 -15.59 6.95 -14.21
C LYS A 18 -15.15 8.37 -13.92
N GLY A 19 -15.27 8.84 -12.67
CA GLY A 19 -14.84 10.16 -12.25
C GLY A 19 -13.33 10.38 -12.43
N LEU A 20 -12.52 9.38 -12.08
CA LEU A 20 -11.05 9.45 -12.16
C LEU A 20 -10.54 9.71 -13.59
N VAL A 21 -11.21 9.17 -14.62
CA VAL A 21 -10.81 9.32 -16.03
C VAL A 21 -11.62 10.37 -16.79
N SER A 22 -12.74 10.84 -16.26
CA SER A 22 -13.62 11.81 -16.92
C SER A 22 -13.41 13.26 -16.46
N SER A 23 -12.61 13.50 -15.44
CA SER A 23 -12.24 14.84 -14.97
C SER A 23 -11.56 15.63 -16.09
N GLU A 24 -11.86 16.93 -16.20
CA GLU A 24 -11.22 17.78 -17.21
C GLU A 24 -9.69 17.78 -17.01
N VAL A 25 -9.26 18.05 -15.78
CA VAL A 25 -7.86 17.92 -15.36
C VAL A 25 -7.81 17.42 -13.91
N ARG A 26 -6.97 16.44 -13.65
CA ARG A 26 -6.63 15.98 -12.29
C ARG A 26 -5.11 15.98 -12.14
N ILE A 27 -4.62 16.63 -11.10
CA ILE A 27 -3.20 16.73 -10.76
C ILE A 27 -3.00 15.96 -9.45
N GLN A 28 -2.22 14.91 -9.50
CA GLN A 28 -1.89 14.09 -8.33
C GLN A 28 -0.46 14.46 -7.88
N VAL A 29 -0.30 14.81 -6.61
CA VAL A 29 1.01 15.19 -6.04
C VAL A 29 1.43 14.14 -5.02
N GLY A 30 2.64 13.62 -5.16
CA GLY A 30 3.25 12.68 -4.22
C GLY A 30 3.54 13.35 -2.88
N THR A 31 2.68 13.18 -1.89
CA THR A 31 2.79 13.83 -0.55
C THR A 31 3.08 12.84 0.57
N SER A 32 3.59 11.66 0.27
CA SER A 32 4.19 10.80 1.30
C SER A 32 5.46 11.43 1.89
N THR A 33 5.97 10.88 2.97
CA THR A 33 7.15 11.39 3.68
C THR A 33 8.32 11.73 2.74
N CYS A 34 8.57 10.92 1.69
CA CYS A 34 9.65 11.18 0.72
C CYS A 34 9.41 12.47 -0.09
N GLY A 35 8.17 12.66 -0.58
CA GLY A 35 7.77 13.87 -1.31
C GLY A 35 7.79 15.11 -0.43
N LEU A 36 7.24 15.01 0.79
CA LEU A 36 7.23 16.12 1.75
C LEU A 36 8.65 16.57 2.11
N ALA A 37 9.57 15.62 2.32
CA ALA A 37 10.98 15.91 2.60
C ALA A 37 11.70 16.62 1.43
N LYS A 38 11.16 16.50 0.21
CA LYS A 38 11.64 17.16 -1.01
C LYS A 38 10.85 18.43 -1.38
N GLY A 39 9.92 18.88 -0.52
CA GLY A 39 9.17 20.11 -0.73
C GLY A 39 7.86 19.93 -1.52
N ALA A 40 7.28 18.73 -1.61
CA ALA A 40 6.02 18.49 -2.32
C ALA A 40 4.88 19.39 -1.83
N HIS A 41 4.84 19.75 -0.54
CA HIS A 41 3.85 20.68 -0.01
C HIS A 41 3.97 22.08 -0.64
N LEU A 42 5.19 22.62 -0.79
CA LEU A 42 5.43 23.91 -1.44
C LEU A 42 5.01 23.89 -2.92
N LEU A 43 5.30 22.77 -3.61
CA LEU A 43 4.87 22.57 -4.99
C LEU A 43 3.34 22.51 -5.09
N LYS A 44 2.67 21.80 -4.18
CA LYS A 44 1.21 21.71 -4.14
C LYS A 44 0.58 23.09 -3.93
N ASP A 45 1.06 23.86 -2.96
CA ASP A 45 0.58 25.23 -2.69
C ASP A 45 0.75 26.12 -3.94
N ALA A 46 1.89 26.03 -4.64
CA ALA A 46 2.13 26.75 -5.87
C ALA A 46 1.15 26.30 -7.00
N LEU A 47 0.91 25.01 -7.16
CA LEU A 47 -0.06 24.49 -8.13
C LEU A 47 -1.48 24.96 -7.83
N GLU A 48 -1.91 24.97 -6.57
CA GLU A 48 -3.23 25.46 -6.15
C GLU A 48 -3.39 26.96 -6.46
N ALA A 49 -2.36 27.76 -6.17
CA ALA A 49 -2.37 29.18 -6.49
C ALA A 49 -2.47 29.43 -7.99
N GLU A 50 -1.65 28.74 -8.79
CA GLU A 50 -1.63 28.90 -10.26
C GLU A 50 -2.90 28.42 -10.94
N VAL A 51 -3.46 27.28 -10.49
CA VAL A 51 -4.74 26.77 -10.98
C VAL A 51 -5.85 27.81 -10.77
N LYS A 52 -5.87 28.45 -9.60
CA LYS A 52 -6.83 29.53 -9.27
C LYS A 52 -6.58 30.78 -10.11
N GLU A 53 -5.32 31.26 -10.19
CA GLU A 53 -4.95 32.47 -10.92
C GLU A 53 -5.24 32.38 -12.41
N GLN A 54 -4.86 31.25 -13.01
CA GLN A 54 -5.06 31.02 -14.44
C GLN A 54 -6.49 30.54 -14.79
N GLY A 55 -7.36 30.30 -13.80
CA GLY A 55 -8.74 29.86 -13.96
C GLY A 55 -8.88 28.47 -14.62
N LEU A 56 -7.93 27.56 -14.34
CA LEU A 56 -8.01 26.18 -14.80
C LEU A 56 -8.96 25.38 -13.93
N LYS A 57 -9.92 24.67 -14.50
CA LYS A 57 -10.74 23.71 -13.77
C LYS A 57 -9.95 22.42 -13.55
N ALA A 58 -9.24 22.34 -12.45
CA ALA A 58 -8.46 21.18 -12.08
C ALA A 58 -8.74 20.74 -10.65
N GLN A 59 -8.66 19.44 -10.39
CA GLN A 59 -8.64 18.86 -9.05
C GLN A 59 -7.19 18.53 -8.69
N ILE A 60 -6.70 19.05 -7.58
CA ILE A 60 -5.39 18.69 -7.02
C ILE A 60 -5.61 17.74 -5.84
N VAL A 61 -4.91 16.61 -5.83
CA VAL A 61 -5.05 15.56 -4.82
C VAL A 61 -3.71 15.02 -4.37
N ASP A 62 -3.66 14.56 -3.14
CA ASP A 62 -2.53 13.88 -2.55
C ASP A 62 -2.52 12.41 -2.98
N VAL A 63 -1.34 11.87 -3.28
CA VAL A 63 -1.14 10.44 -3.51
C VAL A 63 0.06 9.91 -2.73
N GLY A 64 0.08 8.59 -2.51
CA GLY A 64 1.21 7.91 -1.91
C GLY A 64 2.46 7.91 -2.80
N CYS A 65 3.62 7.56 -2.23
CA CYS A 65 4.84 7.39 -3.03
C CYS A 65 4.72 6.19 -3.98
N ASN A 66 5.05 6.37 -5.25
CA ASN A 66 5.03 5.30 -6.26
C ASN A 66 6.27 4.38 -6.23
N GLY A 67 7.22 4.65 -5.33
CA GLY A 67 8.48 3.93 -5.15
C GLY A 67 9.71 4.65 -5.71
N MET A 68 9.57 5.63 -6.59
CA MET A 68 10.69 6.40 -7.16
C MET A 68 11.11 7.56 -6.25
N CYS A 69 11.50 7.27 -5.01
CA CYS A 69 11.86 8.29 -4.01
C CYS A 69 12.95 9.29 -4.50
N HIS A 70 13.80 8.84 -5.42
CA HIS A 70 14.84 9.69 -6.03
C HIS A 70 14.25 10.74 -6.98
N GLN A 71 13.04 10.55 -7.52
CA GLN A 71 12.34 11.44 -8.44
C GLN A 71 11.34 12.39 -7.76
N GLU A 72 11.19 12.29 -6.44
CA GLU A 72 10.31 13.22 -5.70
C GLU A 72 10.80 14.68 -5.76
N PRO A 73 9.90 15.67 -5.78
CA PRO A 73 8.45 15.59 -5.85
C PRO A 73 7.95 15.06 -7.21
N ILE A 74 7.00 14.13 -7.16
CA ILE A 74 6.37 13.55 -8.35
C ILE A 74 4.98 14.16 -8.54
N VAL A 75 4.65 14.46 -9.79
CA VAL A 75 3.32 14.94 -10.19
C VAL A 75 2.80 14.08 -11.32
N ASP A 76 1.62 13.50 -11.13
CA ASP A 76 0.87 12.86 -12.20
C ASP A 76 -0.25 13.77 -12.68
N VAL A 77 -0.37 13.91 -14.00
CA VAL A 77 -1.43 14.69 -14.62
C VAL A 77 -2.32 13.81 -15.47
N ILE A 78 -3.62 13.85 -15.20
CA ILE A 78 -4.66 13.16 -15.95
C ILE A 78 -5.51 14.22 -16.63
N GLN A 79 -5.56 14.19 -17.97
CA GLN A 79 -6.46 15.00 -18.79
C GLN A 79 -7.41 14.07 -19.56
N LYS A 80 -8.67 14.43 -19.62
CA LYS A 80 -9.70 13.61 -20.29
C LYS A 80 -9.27 13.18 -21.69
N GLY A 81 -9.28 11.88 -21.93
CA GLY A 81 -8.97 11.29 -23.24
C GLY A 81 -7.50 11.26 -23.63
N LYS A 82 -6.59 11.64 -22.72
CA LYS A 82 -5.14 11.61 -22.93
C LYS A 82 -4.48 10.65 -21.95
N PRO A 83 -3.31 10.09 -22.30
CA PRO A 83 -2.51 9.34 -21.35
C PRO A 83 -2.24 10.16 -20.07
N LYS A 84 -2.16 9.50 -18.95
CA LYS A 84 -1.62 10.08 -17.71
C LYS A 84 -0.12 10.36 -17.92
N ILE A 85 0.32 11.57 -17.60
CA ILE A 85 1.73 11.98 -17.71
C ILE A 85 2.32 12.10 -16.31
N THR A 86 3.46 11.45 -16.10
CA THR A 86 4.21 11.49 -14.85
C THR A 86 5.43 12.40 -14.99
N TYR A 87 5.54 13.36 -14.09
CA TYR A 87 6.66 14.28 -13.96
C TYR A 87 7.46 13.97 -12.70
N GLY A 88 8.79 14.11 -12.75
CA GLY A 88 9.65 13.93 -11.59
C GLY A 88 10.48 15.17 -11.27
N THR A 89 11.01 15.24 -10.04
CA THR A 89 11.84 16.34 -9.55
C THR A 89 11.24 17.73 -9.77
N MET A 90 9.91 17.81 -9.66
CA MET A 90 9.16 19.04 -9.86
C MET A 90 9.45 20.05 -8.75
N THR A 91 9.56 21.32 -9.14
CA THR A 91 9.81 22.44 -8.23
C THR A 91 8.65 23.45 -8.27
N PRO A 92 8.46 24.29 -7.23
CA PRO A 92 7.33 25.24 -7.19
C PRO A 92 7.31 26.24 -8.38
N ASP A 93 8.44 26.64 -8.91
CA ASP A 93 8.55 27.53 -10.08
C ASP A 93 8.07 26.90 -11.36
N GLN A 94 7.93 25.56 -11.42
CA GLN A 94 7.37 24.85 -12.56
C GLN A 94 5.83 24.73 -12.50
N ALA A 95 5.18 25.19 -11.44
CA ALA A 95 3.73 25.19 -11.33
C ALA A 95 3.07 26.06 -12.42
N ALA A 96 3.52 27.29 -12.60
CA ALA A 96 2.97 28.21 -13.61
C ALA A 96 3.13 27.68 -15.04
N PRO A 97 4.34 27.24 -15.49
CA PRO A 97 4.50 26.61 -16.80
C PRO A 97 3.62 25.37 -16.99
N LEU A 98 3.51 24.50 -15.98
CA LEU A 98 2.67 23.30 -16.06
C LEU A 98 1.19 23.67 -16.24
N VAL A 99 0.63 24.54 -15.39
CA VAL A 99 -0.76 24.97 -15.48
C VAL A 99 -1.06 25.64 -16.81
N LYS A 100 -0.16 26.47 -17.31
CA LYS A 100 -0.27 27.10 -18.64
C LYS A 100 -0.31 26.07 -19.77
N ALA A 101 0.56 25.06 -19.73
CA ALA A 101 0.56 23.95 -20.70
C ALA A 101 -0.74 23.17 -20.64
N LEU A 102 -1.24 22.83 -19.45
CA LEU A 102 -2.51 22.10 -19.27
C LEU A 102 -3.71 22.89 -19.79
N LYS A 103 -3.75 24.20 -19.60
CA LYS A 103 -4.82 25.08 -20.10
C LYS A 103 -4.91 25.10 -21.63
N SER A 104 -3.77 25.01 -22.31
CA SER A 104 -3.72 24.88 -23.78
C SER A 104 -3.93 23.44 -24.29
N GLY A 105 -4.15 22.49 -23.37
CA GLY A 105 -4.25 21.07 -23.70
C GLY A 105 -2.90 20.43 -24.06
N GLY A 106 -1.78 21.09 -23.73
CA GLY A 106 -0.43 20.60 -23.95
C GLY A 106 0.14 19.80 -22.78
N VAL A 107 1.44 19.58 -22.85
CA VAL A 107 2.27 18.90 -21.82
C VAL A 107 3.50 19.78 -21.58
N LEU A 108 3.91 19.92 -20.34
CA LEU A 108 5.22 20.50 -20.03
C LEU A 108 6.29 19.46 -20.43
N GLU A 109 7.10 19.75 -21.45
CA GLU A 109 8.07 18.76 -21.97
C GLU A 109 9.22 18.49 -20.99
N GLU A 110 9.57 19.48 -20.19
CA GLU A 110 10.55 19.35 -19.12
C GLU A 110 10.04 18.44 -18.00
N GLN A 111 10.92 17.69 -17.38
CA GLN A 111 10.64 16.81 -16.22
C GLN A 111 9.69 15.63 -16.49
N VAL A 112 9.27 15.38 -17.74
CA VAL A 112 8.46 14.21 -18.09
C VAL A 112 9.31 12.93 -17.91
N LEU A 113 8.80 11.99 -17.14
CA LEU A 113 9.43 10.67 -16.95
C LEU A 113 8.83 9.65 -17.93
N PHE A 114 7.52 9.52 -17.94
CA PHE A 114 6.80 8.58 -18.80
C PHE A 114 5.31 8.94 -18.93
N ARG A 115 4.65 8.26 -19.85
CA ARG A 115 3.20 8.28 -20.00
C ARG A 115 2.59 6.94 -19.61
N THR A 116 1.33 6.96 -19.22
CA THR A 116 0.56 5.75 -18.92
C THR A 116 -0.75 5.81 -19.68
N ASP A 117 -0.94 4.91 -20.63
CA ASP A 117 -2.18 4.81 -21.41
C ASP A 117 -3.25 4.06 -20.63
N GLN A 118 -2.83 3.03 -19.89
CA GLN A 118 -3.68 2.16 -19.12
C GLN A 118 -2.94 1.63 -17.89
N GLU A 119 -3.65 1.53 -16.79
CA GLU A 119 -3.17 0.89 -15.56
C GLU A 119 -4.00 -0.35 -15.26
N ASP A 120 -3.33 -1.48 -15.07
CA ASP A 120 -3.99 -2.70 -14.63
C ASP A 120 -4.48 -2.56 -13.19
N ASN A 121 -5.66 -3.10 -12.94
CA ASN A 121 -6.20 -3.19 -11.60
C ASN A 121 -6.18 -4.64 -11.15
N LEU A 122 -5.22 -4.95 -10.27
CA LEU A 122 -4.95 -6.32 -9.85
C LEU A 122 -6.17 -7.00 -9.21
N VAL A 123 -6.93 -6.27 -8.41
CA VAL A 123 -8.03 -6.84 -7.61
C VAL A 123 -9.32 -6.90 -8.40
N SER A 124 -9.77 -5.80 -9.00
CA SER A 124 -11.00 -5.81 -9.80
C SER A 124 -10.84 -6.53 -11.14
N GLY A 125 -9.63 -6.58 -11.68
CA GLY A 125 -9.34 -7.09 -13.02
C GLY A 125 -9.79 -6.14 -14.15
N GLU A 126 -10.39 -5.01 -13.84
CA GLU A 126 -10.83 -4.00 -14.79
C GLU A 126 -9.78 -2.88 -14.87
N PRO A 127 -9.12 -2.69 -16.02
CA PRO A 127 -8.08 -1.67 -16.14
C PRO A 127 -8.66 -0.25 -16.07
N LEU A 128 -7.84 0.69 -15.63
CA LEU A 128 -8.13 2.11 -15.71
C LEU A 128 -7.50 2.67 -16.99
N SER A 129 -8.33 2.95 -17.99
CA SER A 129 -7.87 3.46 -19.28
C SER A 129 -7.99 4.99 -19.32
N TYR A 130 -6.87 5.66 -19.53
CA TYR A 130 -6.80 7.13 -19.58
C TYR A 130 -6.99 7.67 -20.99
N SER A 131 -6.42 7.01 -22.00
CA SER A 131 -6.56 7.42 -23.40
C SER A 131 -7.81 6.84 -24.04
N SER A 132 -8.41 7.61 -24.96
CA SER A 132 -9.61 7.20 -25.73
C SER A 132 -9.31 6.23 -26.89
N GLY A 133 -8.15 5.54 -26.86
CA GLY A 133 -7.73 4.59 -27.88
C GLY A 133 -7.09 5.17 -29.13
N GLN A 134 -7.14 6.50 -29.33
CA GLN A 134 -6.38 7.20 -30.38
C GLN A 134 -5.10 7.75 -29.76
N PRO A 135 -3.90 7.32 -30.22
CA PRO A 135 -2.65 7.86 -29.72
C PRO A 135 -2.54 9.33 -30.08
N VAL A 136 -2.34 10.20 -29.10
CA VAL A 136 -1.97 11.59 -29.35
C VAL A 136 -0.54 11.59 -29.93
N GLU A 137 -0.39 11.90 -31.20
CA GLU A 137 0.88 11.75 -31.94
C GLU A 137 2.06 12.44 -31.26
N SER A 138 1.83 13.64 -30.71
CA SER A 138 2.86 14.41 -30.00
C SER A 138 3.35 13.73 -28.72
N LEU A 139 2.57 12.80 -28.14
CA LEU A 139 2.92 12.09 -26.89
C LEU A 139 3.59 10.74 -27.13
N LYS A 140 3.63 10.26 -28.39
CA LYS A 140 4.28 8.97 -28.73
C LYS A 140 5.79 8.96 -28.43
N LYS A 141 6.45 10.12 -28.45
CA LYS A 141 7.86 10.27 -28.11
C LYS A 141 8.15 10.02 -26.62
N ILE A 142 7.13 10.10 -25.75
CA ILE A 142 7.27 9.85 -24.31
C ILE A 142 7.21 8.35 -24.07
N ALA A 143 8.19 7.80 -23.33
CA ALA A 143 8.23 6.39 -22.99
C ALA A 143 6.96 5.95 -22.23
N GLU A 144 6.45 4.77 -22.52
CA GLU A 144 5.33 4.21 -21.79
C GLU A 144 5.77 3.65 -20.43
N TYR A 145 4.92 3.77 -19.41
CA TYR A 145 5.14 3.27 -18.04
C TYR A 145 5.71 1.84 -17.99
N GLN A 146 5.14 0.92 -18.79
CA GLN A 146 5.55 -0.49 -18.78
C GLN A 146 6.96 -0.70 -19.34
N THR A 147 7.43 0.23 -20.20
CA THR A 147 8.78 0.19 -20.79
C THR A 147 9.81 0.98 -19.97
N TYR A 148 9.36 1.68 -18.94
CA TYR A 148 10.26 2.46 -18.09
C TYR A 148 11.12 1.52 -17.22
N PRO A 149 12.46 1.63 -17.24
CA PRO A 149 13.35 0.63 -16.64
C PRO A 149 13.07 0.30 -15.18
N PHE A 150 12.62 1.29 -14.41
CA PHE A 150 12.26 1.13 -13.00
C PHE A 150 11.13 0.13 -12.78
N TYR A 151 10.16 0.04 -13.71
CA TYR A 151 8.97 -0.80 -13.55
C TYR A 151 9.04 -2.15 -14.24
N GLN A 152 9.89 -2.31 -15.25
CA GLN A 152 9.93 -3.52 -16.10
C GLN A 152 10.06 -4.84 -15.34
N LYS A 153 10.80 -4.85 -14.22
CA LYS A 153 11.07 -6.04 -13.42
C LYS A 153 10.26 -6.12 -12.13
N GLN A 154 9.40 -5.15 -11.88
CA GLN A 154 8.55 -5.12 -10.71
C GLN A 154 7.22 -5.82 -10.94
N GLN A 155 6.71 -6.45 -9.88
CA GLN A 155 5.37 -7.00 -9.82
C GLN A 155 4.70 -6.50 -8.54
N LYS A 156 3.87 -5.47 -8.64
CA LYS A 156 3.26 -4.82 -7.49
C LYS A 156 1.99 -5.55 -7.04
N ILE A 157 2.01 -6.11 -5.84
CA ILE A 157 0.86 -6.74 -5.16
C ILE A 157 0.53 -5.98 -3.88
N ALA A 158 1.49 -5.84 -2.97
CA ALA A 158 1.33 -5.03 -1.77
C ALA A 158 1.32 -3.53 -2.09
N LEU A 159 2.12 -3.11 -3.08
CA LEU A 159 2.20 -1.72 -3.57
C LEU A 159 1.30 -1.46 -4.79
N ARG A 160 0.25 -2.26 -5.02
CA ARG A 160 -0.61 -2.16 -6.22
C ARG A 160 -1.25 -0.79 -6.45
N ASN A 161 -1.55 -0.07 -5.38
CA ASN A 161 -2.19 1.25 -5.43
C ASN A 161 -1.19 2.40 -5.15
N ALA A 162 0.09 2.10 -4.94
CA ALA A 162 1.11 3.10 -4.60
C ALA A 162 1.24 4.18 -5.69
N GLY A 163 1.03 5.44 -5.32
CA GLY A 163 1.05 6.60 -6.22
C GLY A 163 -0.17 6.73 -7.13
N ARG A 164 -1.26 5.95 -6.92
CA ARG A 164 -2.42 5.91 -7.82
C ARG A 164 -3.69 6.50 -7.22
N ILE A 165 -3.87 6.35 -5.92
CA ILE A 165 -5.09 6.75 -5.20
C ILE A 165 -4.78 7.80 -4.14
N ASP A 166 -5.78 8.60 -3.83
CA ASP A 166 -5.78 9.42 -2.62
C ASP A 166 -5.96 8.49 -1.40
N PRO A 167 -4.95 8.40 -0.51
CA PRO A 167 -5.03 7.53 0.67
C PRO A 167 -6.12 7.93 1.67
N ALA A 168 -6.66 9.16 1.55
CA ALA A 168 -7.77 9.66 2.34
C ALA A 168 -9.14 9.44 1.63
N SER A 169 -9.20 8.62 0.59
CA SER A 169 -10.44 8.34 -0.15
C SER A 169 -10.75 6.84 -0.19
N LEU A 170 -11.70 6.42 0.63
CA LEU A 170 -12.28 5.08 0.59
C LEU A 170 -12.90 4.77 -0.78
N GLU A 171 -13.48 5.76 -1.43
CA GLU A 171 -14.08 5.64 -2.76
C GLU A 171 -13.02 5.29 -3.81
N GLU A 172 -11.84 5.92 -3.78
CA GLU A 172 -10.76 5.61 -4.72
C GLU A 172 -10.15 4.22 -4.46
N TYR A 173 -10.00 3.84 -3.19
CA TYR A 173 -9.63 2.46 -2.85
C TYR A 173 -10.65 1.46 -3.40
N THR A 174 -11.96 1.75 -3.25
CA THR A 174 -13.04 0.91 -3.78
C THR A 174 -13.03 0.88 -5.31
N ALA A 175 -12.72 1.99 -5.98
CA ALA A 175 -12.57 2.06 -7.44
C ALA A 175 -11.46 1.13 -7.96
N CYS A 176 -10.43 0.88 -7.15
CA CYS A 176 -9.39 -0.10 -7.42
C CYS A 176 -9.75 -1.54 -7.00
N GLY A 177 -11.00 -1.82 -6.67
CA GLY A 177 -11.47 -3.14 -6.23
C GLY A 177 -11.32 -3.36 -4.73
N GLY A 178 -11.05 -2.31 -3.96
CA GLY A 178 -10.94 -2.39 -2.51
C GLY A 178 -12.21 -2.94 -1.85
N TYR A 179 -12.02 -3.66 -0.77
CA TYR A 179 -13.04 -4.40 -0.01
C TYR A 179 -13.77 -5.51 -0.77
N SER A 180 -13.48 -5.73 -2.06
CA SER A 180 -14.03 -6.88 -2.79
C SER A 180 -13.43 -8.21 -2.31
N GLY A 181 -12.18 -8.20 -1.87
CA GLY A 181 -11.55 -9.34 -1.21
C GLY A 181 -12.26 -9.72 0.09
N LEU A 182 -12.62 -8.73 0.91
CA LEU A 182 -13.43 -8.94 2.11
C LEU A 182 -14.83 -9.47 1.77
N ALA A 183 -15.52 -8.86 0.80
CA ALA A 183 -16.85 -9.32 0.37
C ALA A 183 -16.81 -10.79 -0.07
N LYS A 184 -15.80 -11.16 -0.86
CA LYS A 184 -15.56 -12.56 -1.27
C LYS A 184 -15.25 -13.45 -0.07
N ALA A 185 -14.42 -13.01 0.88
CA ALA A 185 -14.14 -13.76 2.10
C ALA A 185 -15.42 -14.06 2.90
N LEU A 186 -16.27 -13.04 3.08
CA LEU A 186 -17.54 -13.20 3.81
C LEU A 186 -18.57 -14.08 3.11
N SER A 187 -18.43 -14.31 1.80
CA SER A 187 -19.24 -15.28 1.04
C SER A 187 -18.76 -16.74 1.20
N MET A 188 -17.60 -16.94 1.78
CA MET A 188 -17.00 -18.26 2.07
C MET A 188 -17.07 -18.57 3.57
N SER A 189 -16.90 -19.85 3.94
CA SER A 189 -16.67 -20.16 5.35
C SER A 189 -15.27 -19.70 5.80
N PRO A 190 -15.07 -19.36 7.09
CA PRO A 190 -13.75 -18.98 7.61
C PRO A 190 -12.66 -20.01 7.32
N GLU A 191 -13.00 -21.31 7.32
CA GLU A 191 -12.08 -22.40 7.00
C GLU A 191 -11.61 -22.35 5.54
N LYS A 192 -12.51 -22.01 4.61
CA LYS A 192 -12.15 -21.83 3.19
C LYS A 192 -11.24 -20.62 2.99
N VAL A 193 -11.50 -19.51 3.68
CA VAL A 193 -10.62 -18.34 3.67
C VAL A 193 -9.23 -18.71 4.19
N LEU A 194 -9.16 -19.43 5.30
CA LEU A 194 -7.91 -19.94 5.86
C LEU A 194 -7.18 -20.85 4.86
N GLN A 195 -7.92 -21.74 4.18
CA GLN A 195 -7.34 -22.65 3.18
C GLN A 195 -6.76 -21.91 1.98
N GLU A 196 -7.37 -20.82 1.51
CA GLU A 196 -6.82 -19.96 0.45
C GLU A 196 -5.46 -19.37 0.88
N VAL A 197 -5.35 -18.88 2.13
CA VAL A 197 -4.10 -18.35 2.67
C VAL A 197 -3.04 -19.43 2.82
N ILE A 198 -3.41 -20.65 3.24
CA ILE A 198 -2.49 -21.80 3.30
C ILE A 198 -2.03 -22.17 1.89
N THR A 199 -2.94 -22.27 0.93
CA THR A 199 -2.65 -22.63 -0.47
C THR A 199 -1.75 -21.61 -1.14
N SER A 200 -1.89 -20.33 -0.79
CA SER A 200 -1.03 -19.25 -1.31
C SER A 200 0.46 -19.45 -0.95
N GLY A 201 0.74 -20.15 0.14
CA GLY A 201 2.08 -20.32 0.66
C GLY A 201 2.72 -19.03 1.19
N ILE A 202 1.94 -17.96 1.37
CA ILE A 202 2.47 -16.69 1.87
C ILE A 202 3.13 -16.87 3.23
N ARG A 203 4.37 -16.38 3.33
CA ARG A 203 5.13 -16.31 4.57
C ARG A 203 5.14 -14.86 5.07
N GLY A 204 5.26 -14.66 6.37
CA GLY A 204 5.34 -13.34 7.00
C GLY A 204 6.46 -12.48 6.39
N ARG A 205 6.15 -11.23 6.09
CA ARG A 205 7.05 -10.24 5.46
C ARG A 205 7.81 -9.38 6.48
N GLY A 206 7.68 -9.71 7.77
CA GLY A 206 8.36 -8.98 8.86
C GLY A 206 9.77 -9.49 9.21
N GLY A 207 10.37 -10.39 8.40
CA GLY A 207 11.72 -10.92 8.59
C GLY A 207 11.78 -12.40 8.97
N ALA A 208 10.98 -12.88 9.93
CA ALA A 208 11.01 -14.28 10.38
C ALA A 208 10.48 -15.29 9.33
N GLY A 209 9.71 -14.85 8.35
CA GLY A 209 9.23 -15.72 7.27
C GLY A 209 8.34 -16.89 7.73
N PHE A 210 7.68 -16.80 8.86
CA PHE A 210 6.80 -17.87 9.35
C PHE A 210 5.56 -18.01 8.44
N PRO A 211 5.09 -19.23 8.10
CA PRO A 211 3.93 -19.43 7.24
C PRO A 211 2.67 -18.79 7.84
N THR A 212 2.08 -17.83 7.12
CA THR A 212 0.95 -17.02 7.62
C THR A 212 -0.28 -17.88 7.88
N GLY A 213 -0.62 -18.79 6.96
CA GLY A 213 -1.77 -19.69 7.14
C GLY A 213 -1.63 -20.62 8.35
N THR A 214 -0.41 -21.09 8.65
CA THR A 214 -0.14 -21.92 9.85
C THR A 214 -0.37 -21.11 11.12
N LYS A 215 0.11 -19.85 11.15
CA LYS A 215 -0.14 -18.95 12.29
C LYS A 215 -1.62 -18.70 12.51
N TRP A 216 -2.38 -18.43 11.44
CA TRP A 216 -3.82 -18.20 11.52
C TRP A 216 -4.57 -19.46 11.98
N LYS A 217 -4.19 -20.63 11.46
CA LYS A 217 -4.77 -21.92 11.89
C LYS A 217 -4.58 -22.13 13.38
N ALA A 218 -3.37 -21.96 13.89
CA ALA A 218 -3.07 -22.12 15.31
C ALA A 218 -3.90 -21.18 16.20
N CYS A 219 -4.09 -19.91 15.77
CA CYS A 219 -4.93 -18.97 16.51
C CYS A 219 -6.42 -19.35 16.44
N ARG A 220 -6.90 -19.82 15.27
CA ARG A 220 -8.28 -20.27 15.11
C ARG A 220 -8.61 -21.44 16.03
N GLU A 221 -7.72 -22.41 16.13
CA GLU A 221 -7.86 -23.63 16.94
C GLU A 221 -7.60 -23.41 18.43
N ALA A 222 -6.96 -22.31 18.81
CA ALA A 222 -6.68 -22.01 20.21
C ALA A 222 -7.98 -21.68 20.98
N GLU A 223 -8.05 -22.17 22.22
CA GLU A 223 -9.12 -21.84 23.17
C GLU A 223 -8.97 -20.40 23.68
N GLY A 224 -10.09 -19.69 23.79
CA GLY A 224 -10.12 -18.32 24.30
C GLY A 224 -11.51 -17.70 24.09
N THR A 225 -11.86 -16.77 24.97
CA THR A 225 -13.15 -16.06 24.91
C THR A 225 -13.17 -14.95 23.84
N THR A 226 -12.00 -14.40 23.56
CA THR A 226 -11.80 -13.33 22.59
C THR A 226 -10.52 -13.62 21.81
N LYS A 227 -10.52 -13.30 20.51
CA LYS A 227 -9.31 -13.38 19.69
C LYS A 227 -8.98 -12.02 19.11
N TYR A 228 -7.68 -11.77 18.88
CA TYR A 228 -7.19 -10.49 18.40
C TYR A 228 -6.40 -10.63 17.11
N VAL A 229 -6.45 -9.58 16.29
CA VAL A 229 -5.55 -9.40 15.14
C VAL A 229 -4.76 -8.11 15.33
N VAL A 230 -3.45 -8.18 15.20
CA VAL A 230 -2.57 -7.03 15.34
C VAL A 230 -1.77 -6.83 14.07
N ALA A 231 -1.87 -5.64 13.49
CA ALA A 231 -1.04 -5.18 12.40
C ALA A 231 0.23 -4.53 12.97
N ASN A 232 1.37 -5.13 12.71
CA ASN A 232 2.67 -4.66 13.19
C ASN A 232 3.26 -3.65 12.19
N GLY A 233 3.13 -2.37 12.50
CA GLY A 233 3.71 -1.24 11.77
C GLY A 233 4.84 -0.54 12.54
N SER A 234 5.53 -1.24 13.46
CA SER A 234 6.61 -0.63 14.26
C SER A 234 7.82 -0.24 13.41
N GLU A 235 8.21 -1.08 12.42
CA GLU A 235 9.30 -0.83 11.46
C GLU A 235 10.50 -0.07 12.10
N GLY A 236 11.11 -0.69 13.11
CA GLY A 236 12.10 -0.04 13.95
C GLY A 236 13.49 0.13 13.34
N ASP A 237 13.82 -0.56 12.24
CA ASP A 237 15.08 -0.36 11.51
C ASP A 237 15.09 1.00 10.82
N PRO A 238 16.16 1.80 10.98
CA PRO A 238 16.27 3.09 10.30
C PRO A 238 16.35 2.95 8.78
N ASP A 239 15.89 3.99 8.07
CA ASP A 239 15.97 4.14 6.61
C ASP A 239 15.20 3.13 5.77
N ILE A 240 14.31 2.30 6.36
CA ILE A 240 13.55 1.29 5.64
C ILE A 240 12.30 1.90 4.99
N GLY A 241 11.32 2.33 5.75
CA GLY A 241 10.12 3.05 5.28
C GLY A 241 9.20 2.27 4.36
N MET A 242 9.26 0.93 4.29
CA MET A 242 8.38 0.10 3.47
C MET A 242 6.95 0.09 4.02
N HIS A 243 6.80 -0.21 5.31
CA HIS A 243 5.50 -0.25 5.98
C HIS A 243 4.92 1.15 6.13
N ARG A 244 5.77 2.13 6.43
CA ARG A 244 5.40 3.54 6.43
C ARG A 244 4.76 3.93 5.10
N SER A 245 5.41 3.65 3.98
CA SER A 245 4.91 4.00 2.64
C SER A 245 3.55 3.34 2.33
N MET A 246 3.34 2.10 2.76
CA MET A 246 2.06 1.41 2.59
C MET A 246 0.95 2.05 3.44
N MET A 247 1.25 2.39 4.70
CA MET A 247 0.29 3.05 5.59
C MET A 247 -0.02 4.49 5.16
N GLU A 248 0.96 5.20 4.57
CA GLU A 248 0.77 6.54 4.02
C GLU A 248 0.00 6.54 2.69
N GLY A 249 0.19 5.52 1.84
CA GLY A 249 -0.31 5.51 0.47
C GLY A 249 -1.54 4.64 0.22
N ASP A 250 -1.75 3.59 1.02
CA ASP A 250 -2.89 2.65 0.89
C ASP A 250 -3.25 2.00 2.23
N PRO A 251 -3.67 2.79 3.24
CA PRO A 251 -4.01 2.25 4.56
C PRO A 251 -5.22 1.31 4.53
N HIS A 252 -6.15 1.48 3.59
CA HIS A 252 -7.32 0.63 3.46
C HIS A 252 -6.97 -0.82 3.08
N SER A 253 -5.89 -1.04 2.32
CA SER A 253 -5.45 -2.41 1.99
C SER A 253 -4.99 -3.19 3.23
N VAL A 254 -4.39 -2.50 4.18
CA VAL A 254 -3.98 -3.07 5.47
C VAL A 254 -5.21 -3.41 6.31
N LEU A 255 -6.18 -2.49 6.40
CA LEU A 255 -7.45 -2.72 7.12
C LEU A 255 -8.24 -3.88 6.53
N GLU A 256 -8.39 -3.94 5.20
CA GLU A 256 -9.08 -5.05 4.54
C GLU A 256 -8.39 -6.39 4.83
N GLY A 257 -7.05 -6.42 4.78
CA GLY A 257 -6.28 -7.61 5.16
C GLY A 257 -6.46 -8.03 6.61
N MET A 258 -6.56 -7.08 7.54
CA MET A 258 -6.86 -7.33 8.95
C MET A 258 -8.27 -7.92 9.14
N MET A 259 -9.26 -7.37 8.44
CA MET A 259 -10.66 -7.83 8.52
C MET A 259 -10.79 -9.25 7.99
N ILE A 260 -10.12 -9.58 6.88
CA ILE A 260 -10.07 -10.94 6.33
C ILE A 260 -9.40 -11.90 7.32
N ALA A 261 -8.28 -11.48 7.93
CA ALA A 261 -7.61 -12.27 8.96
C ALA A 261 -8.53 -12.51 10.17
N ALA A 262 -9.20 -11.46 10.65
CA ALA A 262 -10.12 -11.53 11.77
C ALA A 262 -11.28 -12.49 11.50
N TYR A 263 -11.89 -12.41 10.32
CA TYR A 263 -12.93 -13.34 9.91
C TYR A 263 -12.42 -14.78 9.89
N ALA A 264 -11.25 -15.03 9.30
CA ALA A 264 -10.65 -16.36 9.20
C ALA A 264 -10.36 -17.00 10.56
N VAL A 265 -9.88 -16.21 11.55
CA VAL A 265 -9.49 -16.74 12.86
C VAL A 265 -10.60 -16.65 13.91
N GLY A 266 -11.68 -15.91 13.63
CA GLY A 266 -12.77 -15.66 14.57
C GLY A 266 -12.46 -14.56 15.58
N ALA A 267 -11.70 -13.53 15.19
CA ALA A 267 -11.42 -12.38 16.02
C ALA A 267 -12.49 -11.28 15.84
N SER A 268 -12.81 -10.58 16.91
CA SER A 268 -13.75 -9.46 16.93
C SER A 268 -13.09 -8.10 17.12
N LYS A 269 -11.80 -8.06 17.46
CA LYS A 269 -11.06 -6.81 17.73
C LYS A 269 -9.64 -6.88 17.17
N GLY A 270 -9.19 -5.74 16.63
CA GLY A 270 -7.85 -5.59 16.08
C GLY A 270 -7.17 -4.30 16.52
N TYR A 271 -5.84 -4.31 16.38
CA TYR A 271 -4.98 -3.16 16.69
C TYR A 271 -4.03 -2.90 15.52
N VAL A 272 -3.92 -1.65 15.09
CA VAL A 272 -2.85 -1.21 14.21
C VAL A 272 -1.80 -0.51 15.07
N TYR A 273 -0.64 -1.14 15.23
CA TYR A 273 0.46 -0.59 16.01
C TYR A 273 1.40 0.18 15.07
N VAL A 274 1.45 1.50 15.20
CA VAL A 274 2.24 2.39 14.34
C VAL A 274 3.38 3.01 15.14
N SER A 275 4.58 3.07 14.57
CA SER A 275 5.72 3.75 15.18
C SER A 275 5.40 5.23 15.44
N ASN A 276 5.84 5.76 16.59
CA ASN A 276 5.70 7.20 16.90
C ASN A 276 6.49 8.11 15.95
N ASN A 277 7.48 7.56 15.23
CA ASN A 277 8.25 8.28 14.22
C ASN A 277 7.47 8.50 12.90
N TYR A 278 6.28 7.89 12.75
CA TYR A 278 5.49 7.87 11.53
C TYR A 278 4.18 8.63 11.68
N SER A 279 4.27 9.93 11.99
CA SER A 279 3.11 10.80 12.26
C SER A 279 2.12 10.83 11.10
N LEU A 280 2.61 10.95 9.85
CA LEU A 280 1.77 10.95 8.65
C LEU A 280 1.06 9.58 8.46
N ALA A 281 1.79 8.47 8.63
CA ALA A 281 1.18 7.13 8.56
C ALA A 281 0.11 6.93 9.64
N LEU A 282 0.37 7.41 10.86
CA LEU A 282 -0.60 7.37 11.97
C LEU A 282 -1.88 8.14 11.61
N GLU A 283 -1.74 9.33 11.03
CA GLU A 283 -2.86 10.16 10.56
C GLU A 283 -3.68 9.43 9.49
N LYS A 284 -3.01 8.92 8.43
CA LYS A 284 -3.69 8.23 7.33
C LYS A 284 -4.39 6.95 7.77
N VAL A 285 -3.78 6.17 8.66
CA VAL A 285 -4.42 4.96 9.22
C VAL A 285 -5.62 5.32 10.09
N LYS A 286 -5.54 6.35 10.94
CA LYS A 286 -6.68 6.84 11.74
C LYS A 286 -7.83 7.29 10.85
N GLU A 287 -7.52 8.03 9.79
CA GLU A 287 -8.52 8.48 8.83
C GLU A 287 -9.20 7.30 8.11
N ALA A 288 -8.43 6.31 7.65
CA ALA A 288 -8.98 5.11 7.03
C ALA A 288 -9.89 4.31 7.98
N VAL A 289 -9.52 4.18 9.26
CA VAL A 289 -10.36 3.54 10.28
C VAL A 289 -11.66 4.33 10.48
N ARG A 290 -11.58 5.67 10.61
CA ARG A 290 -12.74 6.55 10.73
C ARG A 290 -13.71 6.39 9.56
N GLN A 291 -13.20 6.42 8.32
CA GLN A 291 -14.00 6.23 7.10
C GLN A 291 -14.66 4.85 7.06
N ALA A 292 -13.91 3.80 7.38
CA ALA A 292 -14.44 2.44 7.41
C ALA A 292 -15.58 2.29 8.45
N GLN A 293 -15.45 2.92 9.62
CA GLN A 293 -16.50 2.95 10.65
C GLN A 293 -17.74 3.75 10.18
N GLU A 294 -17.52 4.92 9.60
CA GLU A 294 -18.62 5.76 9.10
C GLU A 294 -19.37 5.10 7.96
N CYS A 295 -18.68 4.35 7.10
CA CYS A 295 -19.28 3.63 5.99
C CYS A 295 -19.87 2.27 6.39
N GLY A 296 -19.66 1.78 7.62
CA GLY A 296 -20.16 0.49 8.10
C GLY A 296 -19.35 -0.71 7.60
N LEU A 297 -18.09 -0.48 7.24
CA LEU A 297 -17.11 -1.53 6.96
C LEU A 297 -16.34 -1.97 8.21
N LEU A 298 -16.45 -1.23 9.31
CA LEU A 298 -16.03 -1.64 10.65
C LEU A 298 -17.21 -1.48 11.63
N GLY A 299 -17.21 -2.24 12.73
CA GLY A 299 -18.27 -2.32 13.71
C GLY A 299 -19.13 -3.57 13.52
N ASP A 300 -20.43 -3.42 13.55
CA ASP A 300 -21.38 -4.54 13.52
C ASP A 300 -21.90 -4.82 12.11
N THR A 301 -22.25 -6.10 11.86
CA THR A 301 -22.95 -6.56 10.65
C THR A 301 -22.29 -6.13 9.33
N ILE A 302 -20.97 -6.24 9.28
CA ILE A 302 -20.15 -5.79 8.14
C ILE A 302 -20.63 -6.44 6.84
N LEU A 303 -20.89 -5.59 5.82
CA LEU A 303 -21.45 -5.99 4.51
C LEU A 303 -22.71 -6.86 4.62
N GLY A 304 -23.56 -6.63 5.65
CA GLY A 304 -24.77 -7.36 5.89
C GLY A 304 -24.57 -8.79 6.43
N SER A 305 -23.36 -9.16 6.78
CA SER A 305 -23.02 -10.46 7.37
C SER A 305 -23.19 -10.45 8.89
N LYS A 306 -22.94 -11.59 9.54
CA LYS A 306 -22.86 -11.69 11.01
C LYS A 306 -21.48 -11.33 11.56
N PHE A 307 -20.56 -10.92 10.72
CA PHE A 307 -19.19 -10.56 11.11
C PHE A 307 -19.17 -9.16 11.73
N ASN A 308 -18.58 -9.07 12.92
CA ASN A 308 -18.35 -7.84 13.65
C ASN A 308 -16.85 -7.71 13.88
N PHE A 309 -16.31 -6.51 13.67
CA PHE A 309 -14.90 -6.27 13.89
C PHE A 309 -14.62 -4.80 14.20
N GLU A 310 -13.92 -4.56 15.30
CA GLU A 310 -13.47 -3.24 15.73
C GLU A 310 -11.96 -3.11 15.53
N VAL A 311 -11.50 -1.92 15.14
CA VAL A 311 -10.07 -1.62 15.00
C VAL A 311 -9.72 -0.39 15.85
N VAL A 312 -8.65 -0.52 16.63
CA VAL A 312 -8.03 0.55 17.39
C VAL A 312 -6.65 0.84 16.79
N VAL A 313 -6.34 2.11 16.59
CA VAL A 313 -5.01 2.55 16.16
C VAL A 313 -4.22 2.96 17.39
N ASP A 314 -3.10 2.28 17.62
CA ASP A 314 -2.21 2.53 18.76
C ASP A 314 -0.86 3.05 18.29
N GLN A 315 -0.32 4.00 19.04
CA GLN A 315 0.97 4.61 18.74
C GLN A 315 2.04 4.03 19.65
N GLY A 316 2.98 3.28 19.06
CA GLY A 316 4.08 2.68 19.80
C GLY A 316 5.10 3.70 20.29
N GLY A 317 5.88 3.33 21.29
CA GLY A 317 6.93 4.16 21.89
C GLY A 317 8.20 4.37 21.03
N GLY A 318 8.27 3.79 19.83
CA GLY A 318 9.42 3.95 18.91
C GLY A 318 10.64 3.07 19.24
N ALA A 319 10.55 2.20 20.24
CA ALA A 319 11.65 1.29 20.54
C ALA A 319 11.76 0.17 19.49
N TYR A 320 12.97 -0.10 19.01
CA TYR A 320 13.26 -1.16 18.04
C TYR A 320 12.69 -2.52 18.46
N VAL A 321 12.87 -2.87 19.74
CA VAL A 321 12.39 -4.14 20.29
C VAL A 321 10.88 -4.36 20.13
N CYS A 322 10.09 -3.31 20.03
CA CYS A 322 8.64 -3.41 19.79
C CYS A 322 8.29 -3.93 18.39
N GLY A 323 9.27 -4.16 17.50
CA GLY A 323 9.11 -4.93 16.27
C GLY A 323 8.93 -6.43 16.50
N GLU A 324 9.48 -6.96 17.59
CA GLU A 324 9.27 -8.35 18.03
C GLU A 324 7.82 -8.52 18.54
N GLU A 325 7.13 -9.56 18.07
CA GLU A 325 5.68 -9.70 18.29
C GLU A 325 5.26 -9.72 19.76
N THR A 326 6.06 -10.30 20.65
CA THR A 326 5.72 -10.39 22.09
C THR A 326 6.01 -9.08 22.82
N ALA A 327 7.08 -8.37 22.45
CA ALA A 327 7.39 -7.04 22.98
C ALA A 327 6.34 -6.02 22.54
N LEU A 328 5.87 -6.10 21.29
CA LEU A 328 4.76 -5.29 20.79
C LEU A 328 3.50 -5.51 21.63
N LEU A 329 3.14 -6.77 21.91
CA LEU A 329 1.97 -7.09 22.73
C LEU A 329 2.11 -6.55 24.15
N THR A 330 3.31 -6.63 24.73
CA THR A 330 3.58 -6.06 26.07
C THR A 330 3.40 -4.54 26.07
N SER A 331 3.84 -3.88 25.00
CA SER A 331 3.64 -2.45 24.80
C SER A 331 2.15 -2.07 24.64
N LEU A 332 1.37 -2.83 23.85
CA LEU A 332 -0.08 -2.65 23.73
C LEU A 332 -0.83 -2.83 25.05
N GLU A 333 -0.29 -3.64 25.97
CA GLU A 333 -0.84 -3.83 27.33
C GLU A 333 -0.47 -2.67 28.29
N GLY A 334 0.20 -1.61 27.78
CA GLY A 334 0.59 -0.44 28.58
C GLY A 334 1.82 -0.66 29.46
N ARG A 335 2.61 -1.70 29.18
CA ARG A 335 3.85 -2.02 29.91
C ARG A 335 5.09 -1.71 29.06
N CYS A 336 6.28 -1.76 29.64
CA CYS A 336 7.52 -1.67 28.90
C CYS A 336 7.58 -2.78 27.84
N GLY A 337 7.97 -2.44 26.60
CA GLY A 337 8.01 -3.37 25.48
C GLY A 337 9.13 -4.41 25.63
N GLU A 338 8.92 -5.38 26.49
CA GLU A 338 9.86 -6.48 26.74
C GLU A 338 9.36 -7.78 26.09
N PRO A 339 10.26 -8.53 25.42
CA PRO A 339 9.92 -9.84 24.85
C PRO A 339 9.49 -10.83 25.93
N ARG A 340 8.57 -11.73 25.56
CA ARG A 340 8.10 -12.82 26.42
C ARG A 340 8.74 -14.15 26.00
N PRO A 341 9.03 -15.06 26.96
CA PRO A 341 9.44 -16.43 26.63
C PRO A 341 8.38 -17.14 25.77
N ARG A 342 8.83 -17.97 24.85
CA ARG A 342 7.99 -18.86 24.05
C ARG A 342 8.45 -20.31 24.21
N PRO A 343 7.55 -21.32 24.33
CA PRO A 343 6.09 -21.25 24.36
C PRO A 343 5.54 -20.66 25.67
N PRO A 344 4.23 -20.18 25.72
CA PRO A 344 3.26 -20.24 24.62
C PRO A 344 3.52 -19.17 23.56
N PHE A 345 3.14 -19.46 22.30
CA PHE A 345 3.18 -18.51 21.21
C PHE A 345 1.97 -17.55 21.26
N PRO A 346 2.05 -16.31 20.71
CA PRO A 346 0.94 -15.37 20.69
C PRO A 346 -0.35 -15.93 20.08
N ALA A 347 -0.25 -16.81 19.09
CA ALA A 347 -1.40 -17.49 18.50
C ALA A 347 -2.20 -18.32 19.51
N GLN A 348 -1.56 -18.74 20.63
CA GLN A 348 -2.17 -19.48 21.72
C GLN A 348 -2.48 -18.56 22.90
N LYS A 349 -1.51 -17.69 23.28
CA LYS A 349 -1.61 -16.83 24.46
C LYS A 349 -0.86 -15.50 24.20
N GLY A 350 -1.53 -14.56 23.56
CA GLY A 350 -0.99 -13.26 23.16
C GLY A 350 -1.49 -12.10 24.00
N LEU A 351 -2.19 -11.15 23.39
CA LEU A 351 -2.67 -9.91 23.99
C LEU A 351 -3.65 -10.22 25.12
N TRP A 352 -3.35 -9.72 26.32
CA TRP A 352 -4.07 -10.00 27.57
C TRP A 352 -4.31 -11.50 27.82
N GLY A 353 -3.35 -12.31 27.39
CA GLY A 353 -3.42 -13.77 27.55
C GLY A 353 -4.38 -14.48 26.61
N GLN A 354 -4.94 -13.80 25.62
CA GLN A 354 -5.88 -14.34 24.64
C GLN A 354 -5.18 -14.67 23.31
N PRO A 355 -5.72 -15.61 22.50
CA PRO A 355 -5.15 -15.94 21.20
C PRO A 355 -5.06 -14.70 20.28
N THR A 356 -3.87 -14.47 19.73
CA THR A 356 -3.58 -13.26 18.96
C THR A 356 -2.78 -13.57 17.70
N VAL A 357 -3.25 -13.11 16.56
CA VAL A 357 -2.46 -13.08 15.32
C VAL A 357 -1.76 -11.74 15.22
N VAL A 358 -0.42 -11.75 15.23
CA VAL A 358 0.38 -10.57 14.86
C VAL A 358 0.90 -10.77 13.45
N ASN A 359 0.54 -9.87 12.54
CA ASN A 359 1.04 -9.86 11.17
C ASN A 359 1.68 -8.52 10.82
N ASN A 360 2.69 -8.58 9.99
CA ASN A 360 3.35 -7.43 9.38
C ASN A 360 2.42 -6.71 8.40
N ILE A 361 2.60 -5.38 8.22
CA ILE A 361 1.81 -4.52 7.32
C ILE A 361 1.80 -5.06 5.88
N GLU A 362 2.97 -5.38 5.32
CA GLU A 362 3.08 -5.90 3.94
C GLU A 362 2.33 -7.22 3.77
N THR A 363 2.40 -8.10 4.78
CA THR A 363 1.66 -9.36 4.77
C THR A 363 0.17 -9.09 4.67
N LEU A 364 -0.38 -8.19 5.50
CA LEU A 364 -1.80 -7.86 5.50
C LEU A 364 -2.24 -7.17 4.22
N ALA A 365 -1.47 -6.20 3.71
CA ALA A 365 -1.76 -5.52 2.45
C ALA A 365 -1.81 -6.46 1.23
N THR A 366 -1.15 -7.63 1.33
CA THR A 366 -1.16 -8.66 0.28
C THR A 366 -2.40 -9.56 0.32
N ILE A 367 -3.00 -9.77 1.49
CA ILE A 367 -4.13 -10.70 1.70
C ILE A 367 -5.34 -10.42 0.80
N PRO A 368 -5.79 -9.16 0.59
CA PRO A 368 -6.92 -8.87 -0.28
C PRO A 368 -6.74 -9.41 -1.71
N ALA A 369 -5.53 -9.27 -2.27
CA ALA A 369 -5.21 -9.79 -3.60
C ALA A 369 -5.21 -11.33 -3.63
N ILE A 370 -4.70 -11.99 -2.59
CA ILE A 370 -4.74 -13.45 -2.46
C ILE A 370 -6.17 -13.95 -2.47
N ILE A 371 -7.06 -13.36 -1.68
CA ILE A 371 -8.46 -13.80 -1.62
C ILE A 371 -9.18 -13.50 -2.93
N SER A 372 -8.95 -12.33 -3.54
CA SER A 372 -9.60 -11.96 -4.80
C SER A 372 -9.19 -12.86 -5.96
N LYS A 373 -7.90 -13.14 -6.13
CA LYS A 373 -7.35 -13.94 -7.24
C LYS A 373 -7.25 -15.44 -6.93
N GLY A 374 -7.30 -15.82 -5.67
CA GLY A 374 -7.13 -17.20 -5.19
C GLY A 374 -5.70 -17.53 -4.75
N GLY A 375 -5.57 -18.36 -3.72
CA GLY A 375 -4.27 -18.78 -3.18
C GLY A 375 -3.39 -19.48 -4.21
N LYS A 376 -3.98 -20.28 -5.10
CA LYS A 376 -3.25 -20.95 -6.18
C LYS A 376 -2.57 -19.96 -7.14
N TRP A 377 -3.23 -18.84 -7.49
CA TRP A 377 -2.63 -17.79 -8.28
C TRP A 377 -1.37 -17.21 -7.61
N TYR A 378 -1.48 -16.86 -6.33
CA TYR A 378 -0.35 -16.30 -5.60
C TYR A 378 0.82 -17.28 -5.48
N SER A 379 0.53 -18.58 -5.34
CA SER A 379 1.54 -19.64 -5.22
C SER A 379 2.36 -19.85 -6.51
N THR A 380 1.92 -19.30 -7.65
CA THR A 380 2.68 -19.34 -8.91
C THR A 380 3.73 -18.24 -9.04
N ILE A 381 3.67 -17.25 -8.16
CA ILE A 381 4.60 -16.11 -8.13
C ILE A 381 5.74 -16.43 -7.17
N GLY A 382 6.97 -16.06 -7.51
CA GLY A 382 8.15 -16.34 -6.68
C GLY A 382 8.76 -17.70 -6.95
N THR A 383 9.28 -18.35 -5.91
CA THR A 383 9.94 -19.65 -6.02
C THR A 383 9.26 -20.71 -5.17
N LYS A 384 9.53 -21.99 -5.45
CA LYS A 384 8.99 -23.11 -4.66
C LYS A 384 9.35 -22.93 -3.17
N GLY A 385 8.34 -22.87 -2.32
CA GLY A 385 8.48 -22.67 -0.85
C GLY A 385 8.69 -21.21 -0.40
N ASN A 386 8.87 -20.26 -1.35
CA ASN A 386 8.92 -18.83 -1.08
C ASN A 386 8.10 -18.10 -2.14
N THR A 387 6.78 -18.10 -1.95
CA THR A 387 5.82 -17.60 -2.92
C THR A 387 5.56 -16.10 -2.78
N GLY A 388 5.12 -15.51 -3.88
CA GLY A 388 4.72 -14.10 -3.94
C GLY A 388 5.88 -13.14 -4.13
N THR A 389 5.64 -11.91 -3.74
CA THR A 389 6.57 -10.78 -3.88
C THR A 389 7.15 -10.33 -2.55
N LYS A 390 8.17 -9.49 -2.61
CA LYS A 390 8.73 -8.77 -1.46
C LYS A 390 8.98 -7.33 -1.81
N VAL A 391 8.54 -6.44 -0.95
CA VAL A 391 8.89 -5.01 -1.02
C VAL A 391 10.26 -4.81 -0.40
N MET A 392 11.14 -4.11 -1.12
CA MET A 392 12.50 -3.82 -0.71
C MET A 392 12.77 -2.32 -0.79
N SER A 393 13.40 -1.78 0.24
CA SER A 393 13.94 -0.41 0.25
C SER A 393 15.41 -0.47 -0.11
N LEU A 394 15.79 0.21 -1.18
CA LEU A 394 17.18 0.32 -1.64
C LEU A 394 17.74 1.64 -1.18
N ASN A 395 18.79 1.57 -0.36
CA ASN A 395 19.49 2.72 0.20
C ASN A 395 21.01 2.56 0.09
N GLY A 396 21.75 3.56 0.52
CA GLY A 396 23.22 3.57 0.52
C GLY A 396 23.82 3.98 -0.82
N SER A 397 24.86 3.28 -1.28
CA SER A 397 25.61 3.67 -2.49
C SER A 397 24.96 3.17 -3.78
N VAL A 398 23.66 3.41 -3.97
CA VAL A 398 22.92 3.22 -5.23
C VAL A 398 22.68 4.56 -5.91
N ASN A 399 22.52 4.55 -7.25
CA ASN A 399 22.25 5.79 -7.99
C ASN A 399 20.86 6.35 -7.68
N HIS A 400 19.87 5.46 -7.51
CA HIS A 400 18.46 5.81 -7.34
C HIS A 400 17.90 5.14 -6.08
N PRO A 401 18.02 5.75 -4.90
CA PRO A 401 17.31 5.26 -3.70
C PRO A 401 15.84 5.15 -3.98
N CYS A 402 15.23 3.98 -3.69
CA CYS A 402 13.87 3.67 -4.13
C CYS A 402 13.23 2.56 -3.30
N LEU A 403 11.91 2.43 -3.48
CA LEU A 403 11.11 1.34 -2.97
C LEU A 403 10.62 0.48 -4.14
N VAL A 404 10.92 -0.81 -4.13
CA VAL A 404 10.58 -1.73 -5.22
C VAL A 404 9.85 -2.96 -4.70
N GLU A 405 8.95 -3.52 -5.51
CA GLU A 405 8.32 -4.80 -5.22
C GLU A 405 8.63 -5.80 -6.33
N VAL A 406 9.31 -6.89 -5.98
CA VAL A 406 9.78 -7.91 -6.91
C VAL A 406 9.35 -9.31 -6.47
N PRO A 407 9.17 -10.26 -7.40
CA PRO A 407 8.95 -11.66 -7.06
C PRO A 407 10.11 -12.21 -6.21
N LEU A 408 9.78 -13.03 -5.21
CA LEU A 408 10.80 -13.75 -4.45
C LEU A 408 11.60 -14.68 -5.38
N GLY A 409 12.93 -14.63 -5.27
CA GLY A 409 13.85 -15.29 -6.20
C GLY A 409 14.50 -14.35 -7.21
N THR A 410 14.03 -13.10 -7.32
CA THR A 410 14.75 -12.06 -8.07
C THR A 410 16.15 -11.89 -7.49
N SER A 411 17.16 -11.88 -8.34
CA SER A 411 18.56 -11.78 -7.88
C SER A 411 18.85 -10.38 -7.28
N LEU A 412 19.73 -10.34 -6.28
CA LEU A 412 20.16 -9.07 -5.66
C LEU A 412 20.78 -8.12 -6.69
N LYS A 413 21.46 -8.66 -7.70
CA LYS A 413 21.99 -7.86 -8.81
C LYS A 413 20.86 -7.15 -9.56
N GLU A 414 19.79 -7.86 -9.91
CA GLU A 414 18.64 -7.26 -10.59
C GLU A 414 17.95 -6.20 -9.74
N VAL A 415 17.86 -6.42 -8.42
CA VAL A 415 17.29 -5.43 -7.49
C VAL A 415 18.14 -4.15 -7.48
N ILE A 416 19.49 -4.28 -7.44
CA ILE A 416 20.40 -3.15 -7.52
C ILE A 416 20.29 -2.43 -8.88
N ASP A 417 20.15 -3.20 -9.96
CA ASP A 417 20.02 -2.64 -11.32
C ASP A 417 18.72 -1.81 -11.46
N ILE A 418 17.61 -2.20 -10.81
CA ILE A 418 16.39 -1.38 -10.73
C ILE A 418 16.68 -0.04 -10.06
N GLY A 419 17.51 0.00 -9.01
CA GLY A 419 18.00 1.20 -8.36
C GLY A 419 19.08 1.95 -9.17
N GLY A 420 19.22 1.68 -10.47
CA GLY A 420 20.18 2.36 -11.34
C GLY A 420 21.62 1.91 -11.15
N GLY A 421 21.85 0.80 -10.45
CA GLY A 421 23.18 0.27 -10.16
C GLY A 421 23.91 0.98 -9.01
N VAL A 422 25.16 0.61 -8.80
CA VAL A 422 26.02 1.23 -7.78
C VAL A 422 26.39 2.65 -8.20
N SER A 423 26.49 3.57 -7.25
CA SER A 423 26.80 4.97 -7.48
C SER A 423 28.07 5.15 -8.34
N LYS A 424 28.01 6.11 -9.28
CA LYS A 424 29.06 6.37 -10.26
C LYS A 424 30.45 6.46 -9.61
N GLY A 425 31.43 5.77 -10.20
CA GLY A 425 32.80 5.73 -9.69
C GLY A 425 33.05 4.75 -8.54
N LYS A 426 32.02 4.06 -8.06
CA LYS A 426 32.13 3.05 -6.98
C LYS A 426 32.01 1.63 -7.52
N LYS A 427 32.57 0.68 -6.76
CA LYS A 427 32.39 -0.75 -6.98
C LYS A 427 31.59 -1.36 -5.84
N LEU A 428 30.70 -2.32 -6.15
CA LEU A 428 29.99 -3.08 -5.13
C LEU A 428 31.01 -3.85 -4.29
N LYS A 429 31.02 -3.64 -2.98
CA LYS A 429 31.87 -4.33 -2.02
C LYS A 429 31.07 -5.28 -1.13
N ALA A 430 29.95 -4.82 -0.65
CA ALA A 430 29.08 -5.57 0.25
C ALA A 430 27.63 -5.11 0.12
N LEU A 431 26.72 -5.97 0.50
CA LEU A 431 25.29 -5.73 0.67
C LEU A 431 24.88 -6.13 2.08
N SER A 432 24.05 -5.33 2.74
CA SER A 432 23.31 -5.73 3.91
C SER A 432 21.84 -5.94 3.54
N ILE A 433 21.25 -7.05 3.97
CA ILE A 433 19.84 -7.38 3.77
C ILE A 433 19.18 -7.48 5.14
N GLY A 434 18.05 -6.80 5.32
CA GLY A 434 17.37 -6.75 6.60
C GLY A 434 17.66 -5.48 7.39
N GLY A 435 18.27 -4.49 6.74
CA GLY A 435 18.66 -3.21 7.34
C GLY A 435 19.97 -3.27 8.11
N PRO A 436 20.27 -2.25 8.94
CA PRO A 436 21.50 -2.18 9.72
C PRO A 436 21.69 -3.32 10.71
N SER A 437 20.61 -4.00 11.09
CA SER A 437 20.61 -5.14 12.03
C SER A 437 20.74 -6.49 11.31
N GLY A 438 20.75 -6.52 9.97
CA GLY A 438 20.80 -7.73 9.14
C GLY A 438 22.20 -8.30 8.91
#